data_63cf8a59195411699f0491542077f794
#
_entry.id   63cf8a59195411699f0491542077f794
#
_cell.length_a   1.000
_cell.length_b   1.000
_cell.length_c   1.000
_cell.angle_alpha   90.00
_cell.angle_beta   90.00
_cell.angle_gamma   90.00
#
_symmetry.space_group_name_H-M   'P 1'
#
loop_
_entity.id
_entity.type
_entity.pdbx_description
1 polymer ?
#
loop_
_entity_poly.entity_id
_entity_poly.type
_entity_poly.pdbx_seq_one_letter_code
_entity_poly.pdbx_strand_id
1 'polypeptide(L)'
;MENREERITLKPDNHDMRLKYYELILESRGLAELPCYPLPEGYRYVYYREGDKKDWIAIETSAREFILPEEGESAWKRYYAGKEKELENRMVLVETTDGEKVATATAFYEPRDLSGAGWLHWVAVKREYQGKGIAKALISHTLQRLKELGYPSIKIPTQTNTWVAARLYLDFGFRPVPQNAVDSQIGYGILKTLTNHPALAGFEPVPYEEIWDSRMVQIEKRLREQYPGLVHFRVLEENGQDRILYCTESGAGEWDGAL
;
A
#
# COMPACT_ATOMS: atom_id res chain seq x y z
N MET A 1 -3.75 -15.87 39.55
CA MET A 1 -3.23 -14.65 38.87
C MET A 1 -3.56 -14.85 37.40
N GLU A 2 -4.68 -14.24 36.97
CA GLU A 2 -5.05 -14.24 35.56
C GLU A 2 -3.97 -13.49 34.78
N ASN A 3 -3.31 -14.20 33.88
CA ASN A 3 -2.48 -13.57 32.86
C ASN A 3 -3.42 -12.65 32.02
N ARG A 4 -3.45 -11.37 32.30
CA ARG A 4 -4.01 -10.39 31.37
C ARG A 4 -3.12 -10.44 30.13
N GLU A 5 -3.51 -11.22 29.14
CA GLU A 5 -2.95 -11.09 27.81
C GLU A 5 -3.08 -9.62 27.42
N GLU A 6 -1.95 -8.99 27.18
CA GLU A 6 -1.88 -7.58 26.83
C GLU A 6 -2.61 -7.38 25.51
N ARG A 7 -3.71 -6.65 25.52
CA ARG A 7 -4.55 -6.45 24.34
C ARG A 7 -3.73 -5.84 23.22
N ILE A 8 -3.60 -6.54 22.10
CA ILE A 8 -2.92 -6.03 20.90
C ILE A 8 -3.65 -4.78 20.42
N THR A 9 -2.91 -3.70 20.23
CA THR A 9 -3.45 -2.43 19.72
C THR A 9 -2.94 -2.17 18.32
N LEU A 10 -3.81 -1.62 17.46
CA LEU A 10 -3.45 -1.21 16.11
C LEU A 10 -2.31 -0.19 16.11
N LYS A 11 -1.39 -0.33 15.17
CA LYS A 11 -0.43 0.73 14.88
C LYS A 11 -1.12 1.83 14.07
N PRO A 12 -0.84 3.10 14.35
CA PRO A 12 -1.45 4.21 13.62
C PRO A 12 -0.85 4.43 12.22
N ASP A 13 0.06 3.58 11.80
CA ASP A 13 0.72 3.66 10.50
C ASP A 13 0.13 2.67 9.47
N ASN A 14 0.51 2.85 8.21
CA ASN A 14 -0.09 2.15 7.07
C ASN A 14 0.38 0.69 6.91
N HIS A 15 1.25 0.17 7.75
CA HIS A 15 1.75 -1.20 7.62
C HIS A 15 1.76 -1.91 8.96
N ASP A 16 0.62 -2.50 9.34
CA ASP A 16 0.57 -3.39 10.50
C ASP A 16 0.65 -4.85 10.07
N MET A 17 1.87 -5.38 10.02
CA MET A 17 2.14 -6.77 9.59
C MET A 17 1.58 -7.83 10.53
N ARG A 18 1.07 -7.45 11.71
CA ARG A 18 0.42 -8.38 12.64
C ARG A 18 -1.01 -8.72 12.25
N LEU A 19 -1.61 -7.96 11.34
CA LEU A 19 -2.94 -8.26 10.82
C LEU A 19 -2.90 -9.46 9.88
N LYS A 20 -3.94 -10.29 9.91
CA LYS A 20 -4.13 -11.32 8.88
C LYS A 20 -4.14 -10.67 7.50
N TYR A 21 -3.31 -11.18 6.62
CA TYR A 21 -3.09 -10.63 5.28
C TYR A 21 -4.11 -11.18 4.29
N TYR A 22 -4.82 -10.30 3.64
CA TYR A 22 -5.71 -10.60 2.51
C TYR A 22 -5.52 -9.56 1.42
N GLU A 23 -5.26 -10.02 0.19
CA GLU A 23 -5.28 -9.16 -0.98
C GLU A 23 -6.73 -8.86 -1.39
N LEU A 24 -7.02 -7.60 -1.66
CA LEU A 24 -8.35 -7.11 -1.96
C LEU A 24 -8.29 -6.18 -3.18
N ILE A 25 -9.38 -6.12 -3.93
CA ILE A 25 -9.51 -5.18 -5.05
C ILE A 25 -10.69 -4.26 -4.78
N LEU A 26 -10.44 -2.97 -4.83
CA LEU A 26 -11.50 -1.96 -4.84
C LEU A 26 -11.65 -1.40 -6.25
N GLU A 27 -12.89 -1.05 -6.64
CA GLU A 27 -13.20 -0.47 -7.97
C GLU A 27 -14.02 0.81 -7.82
N SER A 28 -13.74 1.79 -8.66
CA SER A 28 -14.59 2.96 -8.86
C SER A 28 -15.11 3.00 -10.30
N ARG A 29 -16.44 3.05 -10.47
CA ARG A 29 -17.10 3.17 -11.78
C ARG A 29 -17.64 4.57 -12.04
N GLY A 30 -17.76 5.38 -11.02
CA GLY A 30 -18.28 6.75 -11.10
C GLY A 30 -17.18 7.80 -11.32
N LEU A 31 -16.45 7.74 -12.44
CA LEU A 31 -15.31 8.64 -12.68
C LEU A 31 -15.69 10.11 -12.88
N ALA A 32 -16.97 10.45 -13.01
CA ALA A 32 -17.42 11.82 -13.18
C ALA A 32 -17.29 12.67 -11.90
N GLU A 33 -17.44 12.03 -10.73
CA GLU A 33 -17.56 12.68 -9.42
C GLU A 33 -16.39 12.30 -8.47
N LEU A 34 -15.23 11.97 -9.04
CA LEU A 34 -14.07 11.68 -8.22
C LEU A 34 -13.65 12.90 -7.40
N PRO A 35 -13.39 12.74 -6.09
CA PRO A 35 -12.89 13.83 -5.27
C PRO A 35 -11.62 14.42 -5.86
N CYS A 36 -11.54 15.75 -5.88
CA CYS A 36 -10.36 16.46 -6.36
C CYS A 36 -9.76 17.27 -5.20
N TYR A 37 -8.55 16.90 -4.82
CA TYR A 37 -7.80 17.60 -3.77
C TYR A 37 -6.62 18.34 -4.40
N PRO A 38 -6.41 19.62 -4.05
CA PRO A 38 -5.27 20.38 -4.56
C PRO A 38 -3.97 19.86 -3.95
N LEU A 39 -2.90 19.95 -4.72
CA LEU A 39 -1.56 19.68 -4.19
C LEU A 39 -1.19 20.81 -3.23
N PRO A 40 -0.64 20.51 -2.05
CA PRO A 40 -0.19 21.52 -1.10
C PRO A 40 0.87 22.46 -1.70
N GLU A 41 0.97 23.67 -1.19
CA GLU A 41 2.00 24.63 -1.59
C GLU A 41 3.42 24.07 -1.31
N GLY A 42 4.35 24.39 -2.17
CA GLY A 42 5.74 23.91 -2.09
C GLY A 42 5.99 22.57 -2.80
N TYR A 43 4.97 22.03 -3.46
CA TYR A 43 5.09 20.79 -4.23
C TYR A 43 4.59 20.98 -5.66
N ARG A 44 5.09 20.14 -6.58
CA ARG A 44 4.62 20.08 -7.97
C ARG A 44 4.51 18.64 -8.46
N TYR A 45 3.63 18.40 -9.43
CA TYR A 45 3.61 17.15 -10.16
C TYR A 45 4.66 17.13 -11.25
N VAL A 46 5.37 16.02 -11.38
CA VAL A 46 6.24 15.71 -12.49
C VAL A 46 5.93 14.29 -12.98
N TYR A 47 6.14 14.04 -14.26
CA TYR A 47 6.01 12.70 -14.80
C TYR A 47 7.38 12.04 -14.87
N TYR A 48 7.36 10.71 -14.83
CA TYR A 48 8.54 9.87 -14.92
C TYR A 48 9.45 10.29 -16.09
N ARG A 49 10.73 10.27 -15.84
CA ARG A 49 11.79 10.41 -16.84
C ARG A 49 12.83 9.31 -16.64
N GLU A 50 13.58 9.03 -17.68
CA GLU A 50 14.70 8.09 -17.58
C GLU A 50 15.62 8.48 -16.42
N GLY A 51 15.96 7.49 -15.58
CA GLY A 51 16.72 7.68 -14.32
C GLY A 51 15.89 7.81 -13.06
N ASP A 52 14.57 8.05 -13.15
CA ASP A 52 13.68 8.20 -11.97
C ASP A 52 13.34 6.88 -11.27
N LYS A 53 13.73 5.73 -11.84
CA LYS A 53 13.59 4.41 -11.19
C LYS A 53 14.16 4.42 -9.77
N LYS A 54 15.31 5.02 -9.55
CA LYS A 54 15.95 5.11 -8.23
C LYS A 54 15.09 5.89 -7.24
N ASP A 55 14.43 6.97 -7.70
CA ASP A 55 13.55 7.79 -6.86
C ASP A 55 12.27 7.02 -6.52
N TRP A 56 11.70 6.28 -7.48
CA TRP A 56 10.57 5.40 -7.23
C TRP A 56 10.91 4.35 -6.16
N ILE A 57 12.03 3.63 -6.29
CA ILE A 57 12.49 2.66 -5.29
C ILE A 57 12.67 3.32 -3.92
N ALA A 58 13.30 4.50 -3.88
CA ALA A 58 13.52 5.23 -2.63
C ALA A 58 12.21 5.67 -1.94
N ILE A 59 11.20 6.09 -2.72
CA ILE A 59 9.88 6.46 -2.21
C ILE A 59 9.17 5.24 -1.62
N GLU A 60 9.11 4.13 -2.36
CA GLU A 60 8.44 2.90 -1.94
C GLU A 60 9.13 2.27 -0.71
N THR A 61 10.47 2.31 -0.66
CA THR A 61 11.25 1.86 0.50
C THR A 61 10.97 2.74 1.73
N SER A 62 10.96 4.06 1.57
CA SER A 62 10.59 4.98 2.65
C SER A 62 9.16 4.75 3.14
N ALA A 63 8.23 4.47 2.23
CA ALA A 63 6.84 4.13 2.54
C ALA A 63 6.67 2.74 3.17
N ARG A 64 7.72 1.92 3.26
CA ARG A 64 7.76 0.55 3.80
C ARG A 64 7.12 -0.52 2.90
N GLU A 65 6.95 -0.24 1.62
CA GLU A 65 6.60 -1.29 0.65
C GLU A 65 7.77 -2.25 0.43
N PHE A 66 8.99 -1.77 0.59
CA PHE A 66 10.22 -2.55 0.58
C PHE A 66 11.03 -2.32 1.85
N ILE A 67 11.82 -3.30 2.25
CA ILE A 67 12.82 -3.20 3.33
C ILE A 67 14.22 -3.05 2.71
N LEU A 68 14.48 -3.86 1.68
CA LEU A 68 15.76 -3.87 0.98
C LEU A 68 15.58 -3.31 -0.45
N PRO A 69 16.55 -2.55 -0.98
CA PRO A 69 16.50 -2.01 -2.35
C PRO A 69 16.30 -3.08 -3.43
N GLU A 70 16.79 -4.31 -3.22
CA GLU A 70 16.65 -5.44 -4.14
C GLU A 70 15.19 -5.85 -4.36
N GLU A 71 14.32 -5.66 -3.36
CA GLU A 71 12.88 -5.87 -3.49
C GLU A 71 12.31 -4.87 -4.50
N GLY A 72 12.72 -3.60 -4.42
CA GLY A 72 12.33 -2.56 -5.36
C GLY A 72 12.82 -2.82 -6.78
N GLU A 73 14.07 -3.32 -6.94
CA GLU A 73 14.59 -3.74 -8.23
C GLU A 73 13.76 -4.88 -8.85
N SER A 74 13.42 -5.86 -8.03
CA SER A 74 12.58 -7.01 -8.43
C SER A 74 11.16 -6.59 -8.81
N ALA A 75 10.55 -5.69 -8.02
CA ALA A 75 9.24 -5.13 -8.31
C ALA A 75 9.25 -4.30 -9.61
N TRP A 76 10.25 -3.44 -9.80
CA TRP A 76 10.41 -2.70 -11.04
C TRP A 76 10.49 -3.62 -12.25
N LYS A 77 11.35 -4.65 -12.17
CA LYS A 77 11.50 -5.64 -13.23
C LYS A 77 10.18 -6.35 -13.57
N ARG A 78 9.40 -6.66 -12.56
CA ARG A 78 8.10 -7.36 -12.72
C ARG A 78 7.04 -6.49 -13.39
N TYR A 79 6.94 -5.22 -13.02
CA TYR A 79 5.80 -4.37 -13.42
C TYR A 79 6.14 -3.39 -14.55
N TYR A 80 7.35 -2.84 -14.57
CA TYR A 80 7.68 -1.67 -15.37
C TYR A 80 8.79 -1.85 -16.39
N ALA A 81 9.67 -2.85 -16.23
CA ALA A 81 10.76 -3.04 -17.20
C ALA A 81 10.23 -3.25 -18.62
N GLY A 82 10.81 -2.49 -19.57
CA GLY A 82 10.41 -2.48 -20.97
C GLY A 82 9.15 -1.62 -21.25
N LYS A 83 8.62 -0.93 -20.25
CA LYS A 83 7.47 -0.02 -20.38
C LYS A 83 7.82 1.43 -20.00
N GLU A 84 9.10 1.73 -19.87
CA GLU A 84 9.59 3.02 -19.37
C GLU A 84 9.04 4.19 -20.21
N LYS A 85 8.90 4.00 -21.52
CA LYS A 85 8.31 5.01 -22.41
C LYS A 85 6.84 5.29 -22.11
N GLU A 86 6.08 4.28 -21.67
CA GLU A 86 4.70 4.47 -21.22
C GLU A 86 4.65 5.24 -19.91
N LEU A 87 5.61 5.00 -18.99
CA LEU A 87 5.65 5.65 -17.68
C LEU A 87 5.80 7.16 -17.79
N GLU A 88 6.44 7.69 -18.85
CA GLU A 88 6.53 9.14 -19.11
C GLU A 88 5.16 9.85 -19.17
N ASN A 89 4.10 9.10 -19.40
CA ASN A 89 2.71 9.59 -19.43
C ASN A 89 1.81 9.00 -18.35
N ARG A 90 2.32 8.11 -17.51
CA ARG A 90 1.52 7.31 -16.58
C ARG A 90 1.99 7.39 -15.14
N MET A 91 3.29 7.42 -14.89
CA MET A 91 3.82 7.51 -13.53
C MET A 91 3.95 8.97 -13.13
N VAL A 92 3.19 9.34 -12.14
CA VAL A 92 3.21 10.66 -11.53
C VAL A 92 4.11 10.63 -10.30
N LEU A 93 4.98 11.60 -10.21
CA LEU A 93 5.81 11.86 -9.03
C LEU A 93 5.43 13.23 -8.45
N VAL A 94 5.55 13.38 -7.16
CA VAL A 94 5.46 14.68 -6.49
C VAL A 94 6.86 15.10 -6.09
N GLU A 95 7.22 16.32 -6.47
CA GLU A 95 8.54 16.89 -6.24
C GLU A 95 8.42 18.16 -5.39
N THR A 96 9.34 18.36 -4.45
CA THR A 96 9.48 19.61 -3.68
C THR A 96 10.04 20.73 -4.55
N THR A 97 10.04 21.95 -4.06
CA THR A 97 10.70 23.09 -4.75
C THR A 97 12.18 22.88 -4.95
N ASP A 98 12.84 22.09 -4.11
CA ASP A 98 14.27 21.81 -4.18
C ASP A 98 14.60 20.62 -5.10
N GLY A 99 13.58 20.01 -5.71
CA GLY A 99 13.73 18.93 -6.68
C GLY A 99 13.78 17.53 -6.06
N GLU A 100 13.47 17.36 -4.79
CA GLU A 100 13.36 16.06 -4.16
C GLU A 100 12.02 15.40 -4.53
N LYS A 101 12.04 14.17 -5.04
CA LYS A 101 10.84 13.36 -5.30
C LYS A 101 10.40 12.65 -4.04
N VAL A 102 9.17 12.93 -3.61
CA VAL A 102 8.66 12.55 -2.28
C VAL A 102 7.44 11.64 -2.31
N ALA A 103 6.80 11.51 -3.46
CA ALA A 103 5.64 10.62 -3.63
C ALA A 103 5.52 10.13 -5.06
N THR A 104 4.85 8.99 -5.24
CA THR A 104 4.59 8.36 -6.54
C THR A 104 3.22 7.73 -6.61
N ALA A 105 2.62 7.70 -7.80
CA ALA A 105 1.48 6.87 -8.17
C ALA A 105 1.47 6.66 -9.68
N THR A 106 1.02 5.49 -10.14
CA THR A 106 1.02 5.17 -11.57
C THR A 106 -0.39 4.91 -12.10
N ALA A 107 -0.78 5.65 -13.15
CA ALA A 107 -1.97 5.41 -13.95
C ALA A 107 -1.72 4.23 -14.90
N PHE A 108 -1.95 3.01 -14.44
CA PHE A 108 -1.48 1.81 -15.12
C PHE A 108 -2.63 0.92 -15.62
N TYR A 109 -2.32 -0.31 -15.95
CA TYR A 109 -3.24 -1.36 -16.36
C TYR A 109 -2.69 -2.70 -15.90
N GLU A 110 -3.57 -3.68 -15.71
CA GLU A 110 -3.19 -5.06 -15.46
C GLU A 110 -3.44 -5.88 -16.74
N PRO A 111 -2.39 -6.42 -17.40
CA PRO A 111 -2.53 -7.11 -18.69
C PRO A 111 -3.47 -8.32 -18.65
N ARG A 112 -3.68 -8.91 -17.47
CA ARG A 112 -4.58 -10.06 -17.25
C ARG A 112 -6.01 -9.64 -16.94
N ASP A 113 -6.26 -8.35 -16.70
CA ASP A 113 -7.61 -7.85 -16.44
C ASP A 113 -8.33 -7.55 -17.76
N LEU A 114 -9.20 -8.47 -18.18
CA LEU A 114 -9.98 -8.35 -19.40
C LEU A 114 -11.18 -7.39 -19.26
N SER A 115 -11.39 -6.77 -18.12
CA SER A 115 -12.50 -5.82 -17.91
C SER A 115 -12.28 -4.46 -18.61
N GLY A 116 -11.05 -4.17 -19.04
CA GLY A 116 -10.68 -2.88 -19.62
C GLY A 116 -10.55 -1.77 -18.58
N ALA A 117 -10.53 -2.08 -17.29
CA ALA A 117 -10.33 -1.10 -16.23
C ALA A 117 -8.89 -0.56 -16.24
N GLY A 118 -8.74 0.72 -15.90
CA GLY A 118 -7.44 1.24 -15.50
C GLY A 118 -7.10 0.83 -14.06
N TRP A 119 -5.82 0.83 -13.74
CA TRP A 119 -5.32 0.42 -12.43
C TRP A 119 -4.51 1.54 -11.79
N LEU A 120 -4.90 1.94 -10.59
CA LEU A 120 -4.07 2.81 -9.77
C LEU A 120 -3.02 1.97 -9.05
N HIS A 121 -1.76 2.13 -9.45
CA HIS A 121 -0.64 1.29 -9.02
C HIS A 121 0.34 2.06 -8.16
N TRP A 122 0.92 1.39 -7.15
CA TRP A 122 2.09 1.85 -6.41
C TRP A 122 1.94 3.29 -5.91
N VAL A 123 0.98 3.50 -5.00
CA VAL A 123 0.72 4.80 -4.37
C VAL A 123 1.53 4.90 -3.09
N ALA A 124 2.55 5.71 -3.10
CA ALA A 124 3.41 5.90 -1.94
C ALA A 124 3.76 7.37 -1.71
N VAL A 125 3.96 7.71 -0.43
CA VAL A 125 4.50 9.00 0.03
C VAL A 125 5.59 8.68 1.04
N LYS A 126 6.79 9.26 0.88
CA LYS A 126 7.87 9.14 1.85
C LYS A 126 7.37 9.52 3.25
N ARG A 127 7.81 8.80 4.27
CA ARG A 127 7.28 8.90 5.64
C ARG A 127 7.31 10.31 6.21
N GLU A 128 8.41 11.03 6.03
CA GLU A 128 8.61 12.40 6.49
C GLU A 128 7.70 13.42 5.79
N TYR A 129 7.06 13.01 4.70
CA TYR A 129 6.10 13.80 3.92
C TYR A 129 4.65 13.37 4.10
N GLN A 130 4.39 12.31 4.88
CA GLN A 130 3.03 11.87 5.18
C GLN A 130 2.29 12.86 6.08
N GLY A 131 0.96 12.78 6.12
CA GLY A 131 0.13 13.68 6.93
C GLY A 131 -0.05 15.10 6.38
N LYS A 132 0.62 15.45 5.27
CA LYS A 132 0.61 16.79 4.66
C LYS A 132 -0.42 16.96 3.52
N GLY A 133 -1.29 15.97 3.29
CA GLY A 133 -2.31 16.03 2.21
C GLY A 133 -1.81 15.57 0.84
N ILE A 134 -0.52 15.25 0.66
CA ILE A 134 0.09 14.87 -0.62
C ILE A 134 -0.60 13.62 -1.22
N ALA A 135 -0.85 12.58 -0.42
CA ALA A 135 -1.48 11.34 -0.91
C ALA A 135 -2.85 11.60 -1.57
N LYS A 136 -3.70 12.42 -0.94
CA LYS A 136 -5.03 12.77 -1.50
C LYS A 136 -4.91 13.49 -2.84
N ALA A 137 -4.02 14.47 -2.91
CA ALA A 137 -3.78 15.24 -4.13
C ALA A 137 -3.21 14.37 -5.25
N LEU A 138 -2.22 13.51 -4.93
CA LEU A 138 -1.61 12.59 -5.88
C LEU A 138 -2.61 11.57 -6.42
N ILE A 139 -3.42 10.95 -5.56
CA ILE A 139 -4.49 10.04 -5.97
C ILE A 139 -5.46 10.78 -6.91
N SER A 140 -5.95 11.98 -6.53
CA SER A 140 -6.84 12.78 -7.38
C SER A 140 -6.25 13.00 -8.77
N HIS A 141 -5.00 13.42 -8.84
CA HIS A 141 -4.31 13.68 -10.11
C HIS A 141 -4.14 12.41 -10.95
N THR A 142 -3.77 11.29 -10.33
CA THR A 142 -3.57 10.03 -11.04
C THR A 142 -4.89 9.41 -11.51
N LEU A 143 -5.97 9.56 -10.73
CA LEU A 143 -7.32 9.15 -11.16
C LEU A 143 -7.82 9.98 -12.35
N GLN A 144 -7.56 11.29 -12.33
CA GLN A 144 -7.85 12.15 -13.48
C GLN A 144 -7.04 11.72 -14.71
N ARG A 145 -5.77 11.34 -14.52
CA ARG A 145 -4.95 10.80 -15.60
C ARG A 145 -5.48 9.49 -16.18
N LEU A 146 -5.95 8.56 -15.34
CA LEU A 146 -6.61 7.33 -15.80
C LEU A 146 -7.86 7.63 -16.61
N LYS A 147 -8.67 8.62 -16.20
CA LYS A 147 -9.84 9.08 -16.96
C LYS A 147 -9.45 9.67 -18.33
N GLU A 148 -8.40 10.49 -18.39
CA GLU A 148 -7.87 11.06 -19.64
C GLU A 148 -7.33 10.01 -20.60
N LEU A 149 -6.79 8.90 -20.06
CA LEU A 149 -6.37 7.73 -20.83
C LEU A 149 -7.54 6.88 -21.35
N GLY A 150 -8.80 7.26 -21.03
CA GLY A 150 -10.01 6.65 -21.57
C GLY A 150 -10.50 5.41 -20.83
N TYR A 151 -10.01 5.12 -19.62
CA TYR A 151 -10.49 3.98 -18.85
C TYR A 151 -11.92 4.22 -18.31
N PRO A 152 -12.85 3.25 -18.48
CA PRO A 152 -14.24 3.39 -18.05
C PRO A 152 -14.44 3.18 -16.55
N SER A 153 -13.56 2.44 -15.92
CA SER A 153 -13.51 2.21 -14.48
C SER A 153 -12.06 2.12 -14.01
N ILE A 154 -11.85 2.24 -12.71
CA ILE A 154 -10.53 2.18 -12.10
C ILE A 154 -10.55 1.17 -10.98
N LYS A 155 -9.58 0.28 -10.98
CA LYS A 155 -9.31 -0.67 -9.89
C LYS A 155 -8.07 -0.27 -9.12
N ILE A 156 -8.04 -0.65 -7.85
CA ILE A 156 -6.86 -0.54 -7.00
C ILE A 156 -6.70 -1.80 -6.16
N PRO A 157 -5.54 -2.49 -6.23
CA PRO A 157 -5.22 -3.55 -5.30
C PRO A 157 -4.87 -2.93 -3.94
N THR A 158 -5.34 -3.55 -2.88
CA THR A 158 -5.04 -3.15 -1.50
C THR A 158 -4.97 -4.38 -0.60
N GLN A 159 -4.59 -4.22 0.64
CA GLN A 159 -4.43 -5.32 1.57
C GLN A 159 -4.97 -4.92 2.96
N THR A 160 -5.27 -5.91 3.77
CA THR A 160 -5.76 -5.68 5.14
C THR A 160 -4.71 -5.01 6.04
N ASN A 161 -3.44 -5.33 5.89
CA ASN A 161 -2.35 -4.75 6.66
C ASN A 161 -2.03 -3.29 6.29
N THR A 162 -2.51 -2.82 5.12
CA THR A 162 -2.46 -1.40 4.69
C THR A 162 -3.83 -0.72 4.82
N TRP A 163 -4.56 -1.03 5.87
CA TRP A 163 -5.94 -0.60 6.10
C TRP A 163 -6.16 0.92 6.06
N VAL A 164 -5.13 1.70 6.40
CA VAL A 164 -5.19 3.19 6.33
C VAL A 164 -5.32 3.64 4.87
N ALA A 165 -4.53 3.05 3.97
CA ALA A 165 -4.64 3.31 2.53
C ALA A 165 -5.98 2.79 1.98
N ALA A 166 -6.39 1.58 2.39
CA ALA A 166 -7.68 1.03 1.99
C ALA A 166 -8.85 1.95 2.40
N ARG A 167 -8.84 2.50 3.62
CA ARG A 167 -9.82 3.49 4.06
C ARG A 167 -9.80 4.73 3.17
N LEU A 168 -8.62 5.24 2.84
CA LEU A 168 -8.48 6.41 1.97
C LEU A 168 -9.12 6.15 0.59
N TYR A 169 -8.93 4.96 0.00
CA TYR A 169 -9.56 4.61 -1.27
C TYR A 169 -11.09 4.51 -1.17
N LEU A 170 -11.61 3.97 -0.07
CA LEU A 170 -13.05 3.95 0.20
C LEU A 170 -13.60 5.38 0.31
N ASP A 171 -12.90 6.30 0.98
CA ASP A 171 -13.25 7.73 1.06
C ASP A 171 -13.25 8.40 -0.34
N PHE A 172 -12.43 7.93 -1.28
CA PHE A 172 -12.43 8.34 -2.69
C PHE A 172 -13.60 7.77 -3.51
N GLY A 173 -14.47 6.98 -2.90
CA GLY A 173 -15.63 6.40 -3.57
C GLY A 173 -15.39 5.02 -4.19
N PHE A 174 -14.21 4.44 -4.00
CA PHE A 174 -13.99 3.04 -4.37
C PHE A 174 -14.88 2.12 -3.54
N ARG A 175 -15.24 0.99 -4.12
CA ARG A 175 -16.11 -0.03 -3.51
C ARG A 175 -15.46 -1.41 -3.64
N PRO A 176 -15.72 -2.33 -2.70
CA PRO A 176 -15.31 -3.71 -2.82
C PRO A 176 -15.74 -4.31 -4.16
N VAL A 177 -14.83 -4.99 -4.85
CA VAL A 177 -15.18 -5.86 -5.96
C VAL A 177 -15.59 -7.20 -5.35
N PRO A 178 -16.83 -7.65 -5.54
CA PRO A 178 -17.26 -8.95 -5.05
C PRO A 178 -16.42 -10.03 -5.74
N GLN A 179 -15.50 -10.58 -5.02
CA GLN A 179 -14.84 -11.82 -5.39
C GLN A 179 -15.58 -12.95 -4.66
N ASN A 180 -15.93 -14.02 -5.34
CA ASN A 180 -16.63 -15.14 -4.72
C ASN A 180 -15.74 -15.99 -3.81
N ALA A 181 -14.51 -15.58 -3.58
CA ALA A 181 -13.58 -16.25 -2.69
C ALA A 181 -13.91 -15.93 -1.22
N VAL A 182 -13.91 -16.95 -0.37
CA VAL A 182 -14.11 -16.81 1.09
C VAL A 182 -13.11 -15.80 1.66
N ASP A 183 -11.87 -15.84 1.20
CA ASP A 183 -10.78 -14.96 1.65
C ASP A 183 -11.10 -13.48 1.44
N SER A 184 -11.71 -13.10 0.31
CA SER A 184 -12.08 -11.70 0.08
C SER A 184 -13.21 -11.25 1.01
N GLN A 185 -14.16 -12.12 1.35
CA GLN A 185 -15.22 -11.82 2.31
C GLN A 185 -14.64 -11.57 3.72
N ILE A 186 -13.70 -12.41 4.15
CA ILE A 186 -12.98 -12.24 5.43
C ILE A 186 -12.17 -10.95 5.41
N GLY A 187 -11.41 -10.70 4.34
CA GLY A 187 -10.59 -9.50 4.20
C GLY A 187 -11.40 -8.20 4.26
N TYR A 188 -12.55 -8.13 3.57
CA TYR A 188 -13.47 -6.98 3.69
C TYR A 188 -14.11 -6.90 5.08
N GLY A 189 -14.39 -8.03 5.73
CA GLY A 189 -14.86 -8.08 7.12
C GLY A 189 -13.83 -7.50 8.09
N ILE A 190 -12.54 -7.79 7.90
CA ILE A 190 -11.43 -7.19 8.65
C ILE A 190 -11.39 -5.67 8.41
N LEU A 191 -11.43 -5.22 7.15
CA LEU A 191 -11.45 -3.79 6.85
C LEU A 191 -12.66 -3.09 7.46
N LYS A 192 -13.84 -3.76 7.53
CA LYS A 192 -15.01 -3.23 8.21
C LYS A 192 -14.76 -3.02 9.70
N THR A 193 -14.16 -4.00 10.37
CA THR A 193 -13.78 -3.89 11.79
C THR A 193 -12.80 -2.74 12.03
N LEU A 194 -11.80 -2.59 11.14
CA LEU A 194 -10.76 -1.59 11.29
C LEU A 194 -11.21 -0.16 10.96
N THR A 195 -12.12 0.00 9.99
CA THR A 195 -12.46 1.32 9.43
C THR A 195 -13.89 1.78 9.74
N ASN A 196 -14.80 0.85 9.99
CA ASN A 196 -16.25 1.07 10.09
C ASN A 196 -16.80 1.91 8.90
N HIS A 197 -16.23 1.73 7.70
CA HIS A 197 -16.58 2.55 6.55
C HIS A 197 -17.92 2.09 5.93
N PRO A 198 -18.84 3.02 5.56
CA PRO A 198 -20.17 2.68 5.04
C PRO A 198 -20.14 1.79 3.77
N ALA A 199 -19.13 1.92 2.93
CA ALA A 199 -18.96 1.09 1.74
C ALA A 199 -18.79 -0.41 2.05
N LEU A 200 -18.49 -0.76 3.29
CA LEU A 200 -18.33 -2.13 3.78
C LEU A 200 -19.56 -2.64 4.55
N ALA A 201 -20.69 -1.93 4.51
CA ALA A 201 -21.90 -2.28 5.29
C ALA A 201 -22.42 -3.70 5.00
N GLY A 202 -22.25 -4.18 3.76
CA GLY A 202 -22.69 -5.50 3.32
C GLY A 202 -21.83 -6.69 3.78
N PHE A 203 -20.70 -6.45 4.45
CA PHE A 203 -19.81 -7.50 4.93
C PHE A 203 -20.01 -7.73 6.44
N GLU A 204 -19.85 -8.98 6.90
CA GLU A 204 -19.83 -9.28 8.34
C GLU A 204 -18.48 -8.83 8.92
N PRO A 205 -18.49 -8.06 10.04
CA PRO A 205 -17.24 -7.66 10.67
C PRO A 205 -16.56 -8.87 11.33
N VAL A 206 -15.27 -9.00 11.15
CA VAL A 206 -14.47 -9.99 11.90
C VAL A 206 -14.23 -9.46 13.31
N PRO A 207 -14.45 -10.27 14.39
CA PRO A 207 -14.15 -9.84 15.75
C PRO A 207 -12.74 -9.29 15.90
N TYR A 208 -12.56 -8.23 16.69
CA TYR A 208 -11.26 -7.56 16.84
C TYR A 208 -10.15 -8.50 17.32
N GLU A 209 -10.49 -9.48 18.13
CA GLU A 209 -9.58 -10.49 18.67
C GLU A 209 -9.12 -11.48 17.59
N GLU A 210 -9.89 -11.61 16.50
CA GLU A 210 -9.65 -12.57 15.41
C GLU A 210 -8.96 -11.98 14.18
N ILE A 211 -8.76 -10.65 14.12
CA ILE A 211 -8.09 -10.02 12.97
C ILE A 211 -6.57 -10.21 12.97
N TRP A 212 -6.00 -10.70 14.07
CA TRP A 212 -4.55 -10.81 14.27
C TRP A 212 -4.00 -12.13 13.75
N ASP A 213 -2.86 -12.07 13.12
CA ASP A 213 -2.04 -13.23 12.78
C ASP A 213 -1.10 -13.51 13.96
N SER A 214 -1.37 -14.60 14.69
CA SER A 214 -0.60 -15.00 15.89
C SER A 214 0.89 -15.21 15.58
N ARG A 215 1.21 -15.71 14.38
CA ARG A 215 2.58 -15.92 13.94
C ARG A 215 3.30 -14.58 13.75
N MET A 216 2.69 -13.63 13.04
CA MET A 216 3.26 -12.30 12.83
C MET A 216 3.42 -11.52 14.14
N VAL A 217 2.49 -11.68 15.08
CA VAL A 217 2.59 -11.11 16.43
C VAL A 217 3.82 -11.67 17.17
N GLN A 218 4.06 -12.98 17.09
CA GLN A 218 5.23 -13.62 17.73
C GLN A 218 6.54 -13.21 17.06
N ILE A 219 6.58 -13.13 15.73
CA ILE A 219 7.76 -12.66 14.99
C ILE A 219 8.10 -11.22 15.44
N GLU A 220 7.12 -10.32 15.44
CA GLU A 220 7.37 -8.95 15.88
C GLU A 220 7.92 -8.90 17.31
N LYS A 221 7.34 -9.67 18.23
CA LYS A 221 7.80 -9.71 19.62
C LYS A 221 9.28 -10.10 19.70
N ARG A 222 9.69 -11.17 19.02
CA ARG A 222 11.09 -11.65 19.01
C ARG A 222 12.04 -10.65 18.35
N LEU A 223 11.61 -10.05 17.23
CA LEU A 223 12.40 -9.01 16.58
C LEU A 223 12.58 -7.78 17.48
N ARG A 224 11.58 -7.38 18.26
CA ARG A 224 11.71 -6.27 19.22
C ARG A 224 12.61 -6.59 20.39
N GLU A 225 12.64 -7.84 20.86
CA GLU A 225 13.56 -8.30 21.90
C GLU A 225 15.01 -8.21 21.42
N GLN A 226 15.27 -8.56 20.14
CA GLN A 226 16.62 -8.54 19.56
C GLN A 226 17.00 -7.15 18.99
N TYR A 227 16.03 -6.42 18.47
CA TYR A 227 16.20 -5.10 17.84
C TYR A 227 15.25 -4.07 18.47
N PRO A 228 15.63 -3.45 19.61
CA PRO A 228 14.75 -2.48 20.32
C PRO A 228 14.26 -1.31 19.46
N GLY A 229 15.04 -0.94 18.42
CA GLY A 229 14.68 0.09 17.45
C GLY A 229 13.90 -0.43 16.22
N LEU A 230 13.24 -1.59 16.31
CA LEU A 230 12.46 -2.15 15.20
C LEU A 230 11.39 -1.17 14.72
N VAL A 231 11.48 -0.80 13.45
CA VAL A 231 10.54 0.08 12.76
C VAL A 231 9.48 -0.74 12.00
N HIS A 232 9.95 -1.72 11.22
CA HIS A 232 9.10 -2.53 10.35
C HIS A 232 9.74 -3.88 10.09
N PHE A 233 8.94 -4.88 9.70
CA PHE A 233 9.39 -6.19 9.25
C PHE A 233 8.47 -6.73 8.16
N ARG A 234 8.96 -7.66 7.37
CA ARG A 234 8.21 -8.42 6.37
C ARG A 234 8.61 -9.87 6.39
N VAL A 235 7.67 -10.74 6.08
CA VAL A 235 7.92 -12.16 5.86
C VAL A 235 7.68 -12.46 4.39
N LEU A 236 8.70 -12.94 3.71
CA LEU A 236 8.64 -13.35 2.31
C LEU A 236 8.75 -14.87 2.27
N GLU A 237 7.89 -15.53 1.52
CA GLU A 237 7.99 -16.95 1.26
C GLU A 237 8.75 -17.17 -0.04
N GLU A 238 9.92 -17.78 0.03
CA GLU A 238 10.74 -18.13 -1.11
C GLU A 238 11.07 -19.63 -1.09
N ASN A 239 10.62 -20.38 -2.10
CA ASN A 239 10.88 -21.83 -2.24
C ASN A 239 10.40 -22.65 -1.03
N GLY A 240 9.30 -22.27 -0.39
CA GLY A 240 8.76 -22.93 0.80
C GLY A 240 9.53 -22.63 2.08
N GLN A 241 10.40 -21.66 2.08
CA GLN A 241 11.10 -21.13 3.26
C GLN A 241 10.76 -19.66 3.46
N ASP A 242 10.63 -19.29 4.73
CA ASP A 242 10.41 -17.89 5.07
C ASP A 242 11.74 -17.14 5.17
N ARG A 243 11.77 -15.99 4.52
CA ARG A 243 12.77 -14.96 4.77
C ARG A 243 12.12 -13.84 5.56
N ILE A 244 12.70 -13.50 6.70
CA ILE A 244 12.18 -12.44 7.56
C ILE A 244 13.10 -11.24 7.44
N LEU A 245 12.63 -10.21 6.77
CA LEU A 245 13.33 -8.95 6.63
C LEU A 245 12.89 -7.99 7.72
N TYR A 246 13.80 -7.17 8.21
CA TYR A 246 13.50 -6.13 9.20
C TYR A 246 14.23 -4.83 8.89
N CYS A 247 13.68 -3.71 9.36
CA CYS A 247 14.39 -2.45 9.41
C CYS A 247 14.25 -1.79 10.79
N THR A 248 15.31 -1.09 11.16
CA THR A 248 15.43 -0.28 12.37
C THR A 248 15.73 1.16 11.97
N GLU A 249 15.82 2.06 12.93
CA GLU A 249 16.27 3.43 12.68
C GLU A 249 17.73 3.50 12.16
N SER A 250 18.53 2.45 12.45
CA SER A 250 19.96 2.40 12.10
C SER A 250 20.28 1.57 10.86
N GLY A 251 19.32 0.82 10.30
CA GLY A 251 19.55 -0.01 9.12
C GLY A 251 18.53 -1.11 8.93
N ALA A 252 18.73 -1.92 7.91
CA ALA A 252 17.87 -3.03 7.55
C ALA A 252 18.68 -4.32 7.38
N GLY A 253 18.03 -5.47 7.50
CA GLY A 253 18.67 -6.77 7.36
C GLY A 253 17.68 -7.93 7.28
N GLU A 254 18.22 -9.13 7.25
CA GLU A 254 17.48 -10.39 7.31
C GLU A 254 17.69 -11.03 8.69
N TRP A 255 16.60 -11.53 9.26
CA TRP A 255 16.62 -12.23 10.54
C TRP A 255 16.73 -13.74 10.31
N ASP A 256 17.75 -14.35 10.89
CA ASP A 256 18.07 -15.78 10.81
C ASP A 256 17.54 -16.60 12.00
N GLY A 257 16.77 -15.99 12.88
CA GLY A 257 16.22 -16.64 14.07
C GLY A 257 15.15 -17.68 13.73
N ALA A 258 15.21 -18.84 14.38
CA ALA A 258 14.14 -19.85 14.30
C ALA A 258 12.87 -19.37 15.01
N LEU A 259 11.72 -19.63 14.40
CA LEU A 259 10.40 -19.44 15.00
C LEU A 259 10.11 -20.48 16.09
#